data_7a24aa38b58973da91778392441e7282
#
_entry.id   7a24aa38b58973da91778392441e7282
#
_cell.length_a   1.000
_cell.length_b   1.000
_cell.length_c   1.000
_cell.angle_alpha   90.00
_cell.angle_beta   90.00
_cell.angle_gamma   90.00
#
_symmetry.space_group_name_H-M   'P 1'
#
loop_
_entity.id
_entity.type
_entity.pdbx_description
1 polymer ?
#
loop_
_entity_poly.entity_id
_entity_poly.type
_entity_poly.pdbx_seq_one_letter_code
_entity_poly.pdbx_strand_id
1 'polypeptide(L)'
;MGALRGVAAGCTYLVSNHGNPAMNREYLVIGATLELEDVGGESGSGQQFSCRVAFEAHPTDEVFRPPRTVGKPYVAGVQRAVVTGPKNQEIWCNDHGNVIIQFEWDRYGKYDENSSPWIRVVNGWSGDQFGAMHIPRIGQEVIVAFINGDPDCPVIVGRAPNQLNLPPWALPGQHALSGIRSKELFGGRHNHLLMDDTKDQIQAQLSSDHQASQLNLGYLTGVPDHAGRKDRRGEGFDLRTDGQGAIRGGKGLFVTAEGQVGAIGGHLSRDEFIRCMEAALEAAKALGDYGHAHEGLAADTDPQAELTRAVREWDAGANNHKDAPGEGGQPLIGAYAPAGMALATPKILTTYAGKHIDTVSRLNQQMTAGQQFVVNAGQGIGFFAHSGELRGIAHQGNLLLQAQKSNIEANARQNVVVTATDGNIVLNAGKSLSLMTADGAGIRIGGGKVDIYGPGGILLHTSDFDIVGPSSLNGPLPQFSQGDAGRKFLLKAGELERPVPNAPYQIVKADGSVVEGVTNAAGETAQSASDLIEAVSVKIFAPKLY
;
A
#
# COMPACT_ATOMS: atom_id res chain seq x y z
N MET A 1 -50.53 -48.01 60.57
CA MET A 1 -50.41 -49.31 59.91
C MET A 1 -51.80 -49.87 59.73
N GLY A 2 -52.16 -50.34 58.60
CA GLY A 2 -53.45 -50.93 58.27
C GLY A 2 -53.33 -52.03 57.21
N ALA A 3 -54.41 -52.84 57.04
CA ALA A 3 -54.47 -53.86 55.99
C ALA A 3 -55.08 -53.34 54.69
N LEU A 4 -54.89 -52.05 54.43
CA LEU A 4 -55.43 -51.44 53.22
C LEU A 4 -54.64 -51.88 52.00
N ARG A 5 -55.34 -52.45 51.02
CA ARG A 5 -54.77 -52.82 49.73
C ARG A 5 -54.90 -51.64 48.73
N GLY A 6 -53.93 -51.40 47.95
CA GLY A 6 -53.99 -50.38 46.90
C GLY A 6 -53.49 -49.00 47.31
N VAL A 7 -52.85 -48.82 48.46
CA VAL A 7 -52.17 -47.61 48.84
C VAL A 7 -50.86 -47.53 48.06
N ALA A 8 -50.73 -46.52 47.24
CA ALA A 8 -49.56 -46.28 46.42
C ALA A 8 -49.13 -44.81 46.50
N ALA A 9 -47.84 -44.58 46.46
CA ALA A 9 -47.30 -43.23 46.37
C ALA A 9 -47.81 -42.52 45.09
N GLY A 10 -48.17 -41.26 45.19
CA GLY A 10 -48.79 -40.45 44.12
C GLY A 10 -50.32 -40.53 44.04
N CYS A 11 -50.99 -41.34 44.86
CA CYS A 11 -52.45 -41.40 44.96
C CYS A 11 -52.95 -40.51 46.11
N THR A 12 -54.16 -40.03 46.01
CA THR A 12 -54.82 -39.29 47.09
C THR A 12 -55.84 -40.13 47.82
N TYR A 13 -56.03 -39.84 49.11
CA TYR A 13 -57.00 -40.49 50.01
C TYR A 13 -57.70 -39.46 50.87
N LEU A 14 -59.01 -39.58 50.94
CA LEU A 14 -59.83 -38.77 51.85
C LEU A 14 -59.91 -39.46 53.20
N VAL A 15 -59.40 -38.81 54.24
CA VAL A 15 -59.60 -39.24 55.63
C VAL A 15 -60.92 -38.69 56.14
N SER A 16 -61.78 -39.53 56.65
CA SER A 16 -63.05 -39.18 57.23
C SER A 16 -63.26 -39.85 58.58
N ASN A 17 -64.08 -39.23 59.45
CA ASN A 17 -64.39 -39.76 60.78
C ASN A 17 -63.22 -39.86 61.74
N HIS A 18 -62.14 -39.13 61.54
CA HIS A 18 -61.07 -39.08 62.49
C HIS A 18 -61.47 -38.25 63.71
N GLY A 19 -61.07 -38.68 64.90
CA GLY A 19 -61.44 -38.07 66.18
C GLY A 19 -60.99 -36.59 66.31
N ASN A 20 -59.97 -36.18 65.59
CA ASN A 20 -59.59 -34.77 65.43
C ASN A 20 -60.18 -34.28 64.10
N PRO A 21 -61.15 -33.31 64.13
CA PRO A 21 -61.75 -32.77 62.88
C PRO A 21 -60.81 -32.20 61.87
N ALA A 22 -59.66 -31.63 62.30
CA ALA A 22 -58.61 -31.06 61.41
C ALA A 22 -57.91 -32.09 60.54
N MET A 23 -58.00 -33.40 60.89
CA MET A 23 -57.41 -34.48 60.11
C MET A 23 -58.38 -35.04 59.07
N ASN A 24 -59.66 -34.62 59.06
CA ASN A 24 -60.64 -35.06 58.07
C ASN A 24 -60.49 -34.23 56.79
N ARG A 25 -59.48 -34.52 56.02
CA ARG A 25 -59.16 -33.84 54.75
C ARG A 25 -58.49 -34.84 53.79
N GLU A 26 -58.30 -34.43 52.57
CA GLU A 26 -57.62 -35.21 51.55
C GLU A 26 -56.11 -35.15 51.75
N TYR A 27 -55.43 -36.29 51.55
CA TYR A 27 -53.97 -36.43 51.66
C TYR A 27 -53.43 -37.08 50.42
N LEU A 28 -52.29 -36.59 49.95
CA LEU A 28 -51.42 -37.20 48.95
C LEU A 28 -50.50 -38.21 49.66
N VAL A 29 -50.45 -39.43 49.23
CA VAL A 29 -49.46 -40.42 49.70
C VAL A 29 -48.12 -40.08 49.08
N ILE A 30 -47.13 -39.71 49.88
CA ILE A 30 -45.78 -39.37 49.46
C ILE A 30 -44.80 -40.55 49.52
N GLY A 31 -45.09 -41.54 50.34
CA GLY A 31 -44.34 -42.76 50.47
C GLY A 31 -45.22 -43.90 50.98
N ALA A 32 -45.00 -45.13 50.51
CA ALA A 32 -45.68 -46.35 50.98
C ALA A 32 -44.74 -47.53 51.03
N THR A 33 -44.79 -48.24 52.12
CA THR A 33 -44.08 -49.55 52.29
C THR A 33 -45.11 -50.65 52.45
N LEU A 34 -45.05 -51.60 51.58
CA LEU A 34 -45.95 -52.76 51.58
C LEU A 34 -45.15 -53.98 52.00
N GLU A 35 -45.59 -54.58 53.10
CA GLU A 35 -45.06 -55.87 53.58
C GLU A 35 -46.12 -56.93 53.30
N LEU A 36 -45.74 -57.90 52.52
CA LEU A 36 -46.60 -59.06 52.22
C LEU A 36 -45.88 -60.30 52.73
N GLU A 37 -46.57 -61.05 53.53
CA GLU A 37 -46.07 -62.32 54.08
C GLU A 37 -47.04 -63.48 53.73
N ASP A 38 -46.50 -64.53 53.11
CA ASP A 38 -47.29 -65.71 52.81
C ASP A 38 -47.40 -66.55 54.08
N VAL A 39 -48.61 -66.69 54.56
CA VAL A 39 -48.94 -67.45 55.76
C VAL A 39 -49.70 -68.77 55.43
N GLY A 40 -49.66 -69.21 54.16
CA GLY A 40 -50.41 -70.33 53.64
C GLY A 40 -49.97 -71.72 54.20
N GLY A 41 -48.93 -71.72 55.05
CA GLY A 41 -48.46 -72.94 55.69
C GLY A 41 -49.13 -73.35 57.02
N GLU A 42 -49.97 -72.48 57.61
CA GLU A 42 -50.64 -72.72 58.85
C GLU A 42 -52.02 -73.40 58.61
N SER A 43 -52.13 -74.61 59.08
CA SER A 43 -53.33 -75.45 58.97
C SER A 43 -54.49 -74.86 59.78
N GLY A 44 -55.55 -74.33 59.09
CA GLY A 44 -56.82 -73.93 59.73
C GLY A 44 -57.18 -72.44 59.61
N SER A 45 -56.37 -71.58 59.14
CA SER A 45 -56.73 -70.22 58.85
C SER A 45 -57.09 -70.09 57.36
N GLY A 46 -58.22 -69.55 57.01
CA GLY A 46 -58.61 -69.24 55.61
C GLY A 46 -57.81 -68.10 54.98
N GLN A 47 -56.79 -67.61 55.67
CA GLN A 47 -55.97 -66.52 55.25
C GLN A 47 -54.66 -67.06 54.64
N GLN A 48 -54.45 -66.78 53.36
CA GLN A 48 -53.23 -67.22 52.61
C GLN A 48 -52.06 -66.24 52.71
N PHE A 49 -52.28 -64.99 53.07
CA PHE A 49 -51.19 -64.04 53.24
C PHE A 49 -51.58 -62.93 54.24
N SER A 50 -50.61 -62.33 54.88
CA SER A 50 -50.77 -61.06 55.63
C SER A 50 -50.25 -59.90 54.81
N CYS A 51 -51.00 -58.83 54.90
CA CYS A 51 -50.62 -57.59 54.20
C CYS A 51 -50.57 -56.46 55.21
N ARG A 52 -49.43 -55.76 55.27
CA ARG A 52 -49.23 -54.64 56.15
C ARG A 52 -48.74 -53.47 55.32
N VAL A 53 -49.39 -52.32 55.44
CA VAL A 53 -48.99 -51.10 54.73
C VAL A 53 -48.68 -50.00 55.74
N ALA A 54 -47.53 -49.44 55.63
CA ALA A 54 -47.14 -48.16 56.26
C ALA A 54 -47.00 -47.11 55.17
N PHE A 55 -47.58 -45.95 55.38
CA PHE A 55 -47.47 -44.86 54.41
C PHE A 55 -47.33 -43.52 55.11
N GLU A 56 -46.73 -42.61 54.42
CA GLU A 56 -46.62 -41.21 54.76
C GLU A 56 -47.53 -40.42 53.82
N ALA A 57 -48.25 -39.44 54.37
CA ALA A 57 -49.17 -38.62 53.57
C ALA A 57 -49.06 -37.16 53.92
N HIS A 58 -49.21 -36.31 52.91
CA HIS A 58 -49.16 -34.87 53.00
C HIS A 58 -50.56 -34.32 52.66
N PRO A 59 -51.08 -33.33 53.40
CA PRO A 59 -52.35 -32.70 53.05
C PRO A 59 -52.35 -32.10 51.66
N THR A 60 -53.43 -32.31 50.88
CA THR A 60 -53.49 -31.80 49.47
C THR A 60 -53.74 -30.32 49.39
N ASP A 61 -54.26 -29.70 50.46
CA ASP A 61 -54.43 -28.24 50.59
C ASP A 61 -53.12 -27.48 50.88
N GLU A 62 -52.04 -28.21 51.16
CA GLU A 62 -50.69 -27.71 51.30
C GLU A 62 -49.82 -28.15 50.11
N VAL A 63 -48.98 -27.21 49.58
CA VAL A 63 -48.10 -27.54 48.41
C VAL A 63 -47.04 -28.54 48.83
N PHE A 64 -47.11 -29.78 48.34
CA PHE A 64 -46.05 -30.79 48.52
C PHE A 64 -44.83 -30.46 47.66
N ARG A 65 -43.67 -30.39 48.29
CA ARG A 65 -42.36 -30.31 47.61
C ARG A 65 -41.53 -31.53 48.04
N PRO A 66 -41.20 -32.44 47.10
CA PRO A 66 -40.41 -33.58 47.45
C PRO A 66 -39.03 -33.15 47.95
N PRO A 67 -38.48 -33.78 49.00
CA PRO A 67 -37.15 -33.49 49.48
C PRO A 67 -36.11 -33.93 48.43
N ARG A 68 -35.05 -33.13 48.29
CA ARG A 68 -33.92 -33.49 47.46
C ARG A 68 -33.08 -34.57 48.14
N THR A 69 -33.43 -35.80 47.94
CA THR A 69 -32.78 -36.97 48.59
C THR A 69 -31.57 -37.47 47.77
N VAL A 70 -31.50 -37.17 46.48
CA VAL A 70 -30.40 -37.51 45.61
C VAL A 70 -29.58 -36.27 45.34
N GLY A 71 -28.29 -36.29 45.68
CA GLY A 71 -27.36 -35.22 45.34
C GLY A 71 -27.20 -35.09 43.83
N LYS A 72 -27.05 -33.85 43.35
CA LYS A 72 -26.71 -33.59 41.94
C LYS A 72 -25.38 -34.29 41.60
N PRO A 73 -25.26 -34.98 40.47
CA PRO A 73 -23.99 -35.57 40.05
C PRO A 73 -22.87 -34.54 40.02
N TYR A 74 -21.68 -34.91 40.38
CA TYR A 74 -20.49 -34.11 40.42
C TYR A 74 -19.44 -34.65 39.43
N VAL A 75 -18.99 -33.83 38.48
CA VAL A 75 -17.94 -34.17 37.52
C VAL A 75 -16.60 -33.65 38.04
N ALA A 76 -15.74 -34.54 38.52
CA ALA A 76 -14.51 -34.19 39.22
C ALA A 76 -13.36 -33.74 38.30
N GLY A 77 -13.46 -33.90 37.00
CA GLY A 77 -12.35 -33.62 36.06
C GLY A 77 -12.81 -33.08 34.71
N VAL A 78 -11.89 -33.02 33.78
CA VAL A 78 -12.18 -32.68 32.40
C VAL A 78 -12.58 -33.91 31.58
N GLN A 79 -13.32 -33.69 30.51
CA GLN A 79 -13.72 -34.74 29.58
C GLN A 79 -13.38 -34.37 28.16
N ARG A 80 -13.17 -35.34 27.30
CA ARG A 80 -12.98 -35.15 25.86
C ARG A 80 -14.32 -35.13 25.15
N ALA A 81 -14.40 -34.26 24.14
CA ALA A 81 -15.53 -34.21 23.22
C ALA A 81 -15.04 -33.84 21.82
N VAL A 82 -15.88 -34.06 20.83
CA VAL A 82 -15.63 -33.66 19.44
C VAL A 82 -16.62 -32.56 19.06
N VAL A 83 -16.14 -31.53 18.39
CA VAL A 83 -17.00 -30.46 17.87
C VAL A 83 -17.85 -31.00 16.73
N THR A 84 -19.16 -30.75 16.79
CA THR A 84 -20.14 -31.21 15.81
C THR A 84 -20.94 -30.06 15.22
N GLY A 85 -21.72 -30.33 14.20
CA GLY A 85 -22.57 -29.34 13.53
C GLY A 85 -23.22 -29.90 12.27
N PRO A 86 -23.89 -29.04 11.51
CA PRO A 86 -24.57 -29.43 10.28
C PRO A 86 -23.61 -30.02 9.25
N LYS A 87 -24.15 -30.93 8.46
CA LYS A 87 -23.41 -31.56 7.36
C LYS A 87 -22.92 -30.52 6.36
N ASN A 88 -21.70 -30.70 5.87
CA ASN A 88 -21.03 -29.78 4.91
C ASN A 88 -20.69 -28.39 5.48
N GLN A 89 -20.62 -28.23 6.80
CA GLN A 89 -20.05 -27.05 7.44
C GLN A 89 -18.68 -27.39 8.05
N GLU A 90 -17.74 -26.44 8.04
CA GLU A 90 -16.46 -26.56 8.75
C GLU A 90 -16.48 -25.84 10.10
N ILE A 91 -17.28 -24.80 10.24
CA ILE A 91 -17.47 -24.04 11.47
C ILE A 91 -18.96 -23.87 11.69
N TRP A 92 -19.41 -24.15 12.91
CA TRP A 92 -20.77 -23.92 13.33
C TRP A 92 -20.77 -23.32 14.73
N CYS A 93 -21.22 -22.06 14.86
CA CYS A 93 -21.24 -21.35 16.12
C CYS A 93 -22.44 -20.37 16.18
N ASN A 94 -22.78 -19.96 17.40
CA ASN A 94 -23.75 -18.89 17.62
C ASN A 94 -23.07 -17.50 17.71
N ASP A 95 -23.84 -16.45 18.00
CA ASP A 95 -23.39 -15.05 18.09
C ASP A 95 -22.34 -14.80 19.18
N HIS A 96 -22.19 -15.72 20.13
CA HIS A 96 -21.19 -15.67 21.20
C HIS A 96 -19.95 -16.54 20.90
N GLY A 97 -19.86 -17.16 19.73
CA GLY A 97 -18.77 -18.09 19.39
C GLY A 97 -18.85 -19.44 20.12
N ASN A 98 -20.01 -19.77 20.71
CA ASN A 98 -20.24 -21.09 21.31
C ASN A 98 -20.41 -22.15 20.22
N VAL A 99 -20.04 -23.38 20.50
CA VAL A 99 -20.10 -24.50 19.56
C VAL A 99 -20.92 -25.65 20.11
N ILE A 100 -21.32 -26.56 19.23
CA ILE A 100 -21.99 -27.83 19.58
C ILE A 100 -20.91 -28.91 19.65
N ILE A 101 -21.00 -29.80 20.62
CA ILE A 101 -20.04 -30.88 20.83
C ILE A 101 -20.77 -32.23 21.05
N GLN A 102 -20.06 -33.29 20.87
CA GLN A 102 -20.51 -34.62 21.32
C GLN A 102 -19.43 -35.26 22.19
N PHE A 103 -19.83 -35.72 23.39
CA PHE A 103 -18.97 -36.47 24.30
C PHE A 103 -18.76 -37.89 23.78
N GLU A 104 -17.61 -38.51 24.02
CA GLU A 104 -17.30 -39.87 23.58
C GLU A 104 -18.19 -40.93 24.21
N TRP A 105 -18.70 -40.68 25.41
CA TRP A 105 -19.60 -41.60 26.12
C TRP A 105 -21.06 -41.50 25.66
N ASP A 106 -21.42 -40.46 24.92
CA ASP A 106 -22.79 -40.28 24.42
C ASP A 106 -23.04 -41.25 23.25
N ARG A 107 -23.69 -42.37 23.56
CA ARG A 107 -24.02 -43.42 22.60
C ARG A 107 -25.27 -43.12 21.76
N TYR A 108 -26.05 -42.11 22.12
CA TYR A 108 -27.26 -41.70 21.40
C TYR A 108 -27.06 -40.54 20.48
N GLY A 109 -25.96 -39.80 20.64
CA GLY A 109 -25.60 -38.65 19.79
C GLY A 109 -25.37 -39.04 18.34
N LYS A 110 -25.70 -38.15 17.42
CA LYS A 110 -25.63 -38.38 15.96
C LYS A 110 -24.48 -37.64 15.29
N TYR A 111 -23.63 -36.97 16.06
CA TYR A 111 -22.56 -36.11 15.58
C TYR A 111 -23.06 -35.00 14.65
N ASP A 112 -24.21 -34.40 14.97
CA ASP A 112 -24.88 -33.32 14.22
C ASP A 112 -25.01 -32.06 15.09
N GLU A 113 -25.77 -31.08 14.58
CA GLU A 113 -26.04 -29.80 15.26
C GLU A 113 -26.91 -29.91 16.51
N ASN A 114 -27.47 -31.09 16.80
CA ASN A 114 -28.33 -31.38 17.95
C ASN A 114 -27.63 -32.18 19.03
N SER A 115 -26.34 -32.42 18.90
CA SER A 115 -25.58 -33.30 19.82
C SER A 115 -25.42 -32.71 21.22
N SER A 116 -25.50 -31.41 21.40
CA SER A 116 -25.48 -30.74 22.71
C SER A 116 -26.18 -29.38 22.67
N PRO A 117 -26.42 -28.73 23.82
CA PRO A 117 -26.61 -27.27 23.87
C PRO A 117 -25.36 -26.54 23.36
N TRP A 118 -25.48 -25.21 23.18
CA TRP A 118 -24.36 -24.33 22.86
C TRP A 118 -23.37 -24.27 24.02
N ILE A 119 -22.14 -24.74 23.81
CA ILE A 119 -21.07 -24.77 24.82
C ILE A 119 -20.12 -23.60 24.61
N ARG A 120 -19.85 -22.85 25.68
CA ARG A 120 -18.91 -21.73 25.67
C ARG A 120 -17.48 -22.18 25.44
N VAL A 121 -16.73 -21.36 24.70
CA VAL A 121 -15.30 -21.58 24.42
C VAL A 121 -14.47 -20.54 25.17
N VAL A 122 -13.55 -20.99 26.00
CA VAL A 122 -12.57 -20.10 26.66
C VAL A 122 -11.53 -19.66 25.66
N ASN A 123 -11.28 -18.36 25.61
CA ASN A 123 -10.19 -17.76 24.86
C ASN A 123 -9.18 -17.14 25.84
N GLY A 124 -7.90 -17.09 25.47
CA GLY A 124 -6.84 -16.57 26.34
C GLY A 124 -6.99 -15.08 26.69
N TRP A 125 -7.77 -14.35 25.92
CA TRP A 125 -8.12 -12.95 26.16
C TRP A 125 -9.49 -12.65 25.57
N SER A 126 -10.39 -12.09 26.36
CA SER A 126 -11.78 -11.84 25.96
C SER A 126 -12.31 -10.59 26.65
N GLY A 127 -12.98 -9.72 25.91
CA GLY A 127 -13.61 -8.49 26.38
C GLY A 127 -14.75 -8.06 25.48
N ASP A 128 -15.32 -6.87 25.72
CA ASP A 128 -16.39 -6.32 24.89
C ASP A 128 -15.84 -5.86 23.52
N GLN A 129 -16.04 -6.68 22.51
CA GLN A 129 -15.61 -6.50 21.12
C GLN A 129 -14.07 -6.47 20.93
N PHE A 130 -13.29 -6.99 21.90
CA PHE A 130 -11.83 -7.16 21.76
C PHE A 130 -11.33 -8.45 22.38
N GLY A 131 -10.15 -8.90 21.96
CA GLY A 131 -9.49 -10.09 22.47
C GLY A 131 -9.07 -11.08 21.37
N ALA A 132 -8.76 -12.31 21.77
CA ALA A 132 -8.41 -13.40 20.86
C ALA A 132 -9.66 -14.26 20.57
N MET A 133 -9.85 -14.64 19.31
CA MET A 133 -10.97 -15.47 18.90
C MET A 133 -10.52 -16.56 17.93
N HIS A 134 -10.65 -17.82 18.37
CA HIS A 134 -10.36 -18.99 17.55
C HIS A 134 -11.48 -20.03 17.75
N ILE A 135 -12.51 -20.00 16.91
CA ILE A 135 -13.64 -20.91 17.02
C ILE A 135 -13.19 -22.33 16.66
N PRO A 136 -13.44 -23.34 17.52
CA PRO A 136 -13.18 -24.74 17.22
C PRO A 136 -13.96 -25.18 15.98
N ARG A 137 -13.30 -25.93 15.10
CA ARG A 137 -13.94 -26.45 13.87
C ARG A 137 -14.55 -27.82 14.10
N ILE A 138 -15.57 -28.14 13.33
CA ILE A 138 -16.21 -29.45 13.33
C ILE A 138 -15.16 -30.55 13.11
N GLY A 139 -15.19 -31.61 13.92
CA GLY A 139 -14.23 -32.70 13.93
C GLY A 139 -12.99 -32.48 14.81
N GLN A 140 -12.80 -31.27 15.38
CA GLN A 140 -11.70 -31.06 16.34
C GLN A 140 -12.02 -31.60 17.72
N GLU A 141 -11.02 -32.20 18.37
CA GLU A 141 -11.07 -32.61 19.74
C GLU A 141 -10.96 -31.41 20.68
N VAL A 142 -11.84 -31.33 21.64
CA VAL A 142 -11.90 -30.31 22.68
C VAL A 142 -11.89 -30.91 24.07
N ILE A 143 -11.30 -30.18 25.00
CA ILE A 143 -11.26 -30.51 26.42
C ILE A 143 -12.33 -29.69 27.12
N VAL A 144 -13.26 -30.34 27.77
CA VAL A 144 -14.42 -29.78 28.43
C VAL A 144 -14.25 -29.88 29.95
N ALA A 145 -14.30 -28.76 30.64
CA ALA A 145 -14.42 -28.65 32.08
C ALA A 145 -15.86 -28.35 32.48
N PHE A 146 -16.20 -28.57 33.73
CA PHE A 146 -17.53 -28.32 34.29
C PHE A 146 -17.39 -27.31 35.45
N ILE A 147 -18.05 -26.18 35.36
CA ILE A 147 -17.95 -25.13 36.37
C ILE A 147 -18.49 -25.66 37.69
N ASN A 148 -17.67 -25.61 38.76
CA ASN A 148 -17.98 -26.20 40.08
C ASN A 148 -18.34 -27.69 40.04
N GLY A 149 -17.89 -28.42 39.02
CA GLY A 149 -18.24 -29.84 38.82
C GLY A 149 -19.69 -30.06 38.41
N ASP A 150 -20.42 -29.03 38.05
CA ASP A 150 -21.82 -29.12 37.65
C ASP A 150 -21.94 -29.61 36.19
N PRO A 151 -22.54 -30.78 35.94
CA PRO A 151 -22.70 -31.32 34.58
C PRO A 151 -23.53 -30.44 33.65
N ASP A 152 -24.36 -29.55 34.19
CA ASP A 152 -25.18 -28.61 33.39
C ASP A 152 -24.41 -27.35 32.99
N CYS A 153 -23.18 -27.17 33.47
CA CYS A 153 -22.35 -25.99 33.21
C CYS A 153 -21.02 -26.35 32.54
N PRO A 154 -21.03 -27.02 31.35
CA PRO A 154 -19.83 -27.35 30.61
C PRO A 154 -19.21 -26.09 29.95
N VAL A 155 -17.88 -26.10 29.85
CA VAL A 155 -17.11 -25.07 29.17
C VAL A 155 -15.88 -25.69 28.49
N ILE A 156 -15.62 -25.33 27.25
CA ILE A 156 -14.43 -25.79 26.54
C ILE A 156 -13.24 -24.94 27.00
N VAL A 157 -12.23 -25.61 27.60
CA VAL A 157 -11.04 -24.96 28.15
C VAL A 157 -9.79 -25.15 27.29
N GLY A 158 -9.83 -26.01 26.27
CA GLY A 158 -8.69 -26.26 25.40
C GLY A 158 -8.99 -27.19 24.24
N ARG A 159 -7.97 -27.39 23.43
CA ARG A 159 -7.94 -28.31 22.29
C ARG A 159 -6.67 -29.14 22.36
N ALA A 160 -6.74 -30.36 21.92
CA ALA A 160 -5.59 -31.26 21.87
C ALA A 160 -5.37 -31.75 20.43
N PRO A 161 -4.13 -31.70 19.91
CA PRO A 161 -3.80 -32.41 18.69
C PRO A 161 -3.99 -33.92 18.85
N ASN A 162 -4.43 -34.59 17.79
CA ASN A 162 -4.57 -36.04 17.74
C ASN A 162 -4.20 -36.53 16.33
N GLN A 163 -4.39 -37.83 16.07
CA GLN A 163 -4.07 -38.44 14.78
C GLN A 163 -4.83 -37.84 13.58
N LEU A 164 -6.02 -37.26 13.81
CA LEU A 164 -6.85 -36.62 12.79
C LEU A 164 -6.58 -35.11 12.67
N ASN A 165 -6.11 -34.51 13.75
CA ASN A 165 -5.84 -33.07 13.88
C ASN A 165 -4.40 -32.85 14.31
N LEU A 166 -3.47 -32.92 13.36
CA LEU A 166 -2.03 -32.75 13.59
C LEU A 166 -1.66 -31.30 13.92
N PRO A 167 -0.53 -31.07 14.61
CA PRO A 167 0.03 -29.74 14.83
C PRO A 167 0.29 -28.98 13.51
N PRO A 168 0.42 -27.64 13.55
CA PRO A 168 0.66 -26.82 12.34
C PRO A 168 1.87 -27.23 11.52
N TRP A 169 2.94 -27.67 12.17
CA TRP A 169 4.19 -28.12 11.54
C TRP A 169 4.58 -29.51 12.03
N ALA A 170 5.34 -30.22 11.18
CA ALA A 170 5.65 -31.64 11.38
C ALA A 170 6.58 -31.85 12.59
N LEU A 171 6.07 -32.47 13.62
CA LEU A 171 6.84 -32.88 14.80
C LEU A 171 7.39 -34.28 14.64
N PRO A 172 8.54 -34.62 15.28
CA PRO A 172 9.35 -33.78 16.13
C PRO A 172 10.34 -32.88 15.36
N GLY A 173 10.48 -33.01 14.05
CA GLY A 173 11.53 -32.32 13.26
C GLY A 173 11.46 -30.80 13.27
N GLN A 174 10.28 -30.24 13.43
CA GLN A 174 10.04 -28.78 13.40
C GLN A 174 9.70 -28.20 14.78
N HIS A 175 10.27 -28.75 15.85
CA HIS A 175 9.96 -28.34 17.23
C HIS A 175 10.42 -26.92 17.59
N ALA A 176 11.32 -26.32 16.80
CA ALA A 176 11.74 -24.93 16.96
C ALA A 176 10.73 -23.91 16.38
N LEU A 177 9.75 -24.37 15.59
CA LEU A 177 8.71 -23.52 15.04
C LEU A 177 7.57 -23.34 16.02
N SER A 178 7.14 -22.10 16.23
CA SER A 178 5.99 -21.73 17.03
C SER A 178 5.12 -20.70 16.30
N GLY A 179 3.84 -20.59 16.67
CA GLY A 179 2.97 -19.61 16.08
C GLY A 179 1.54 -20.08 15.81
N ILE A 180 0.88 -19.38 14.92
CA ILE A 180 -0.52 -19.63 14.52
C ILE A 180 -0.57 -19.89 13.02
N ARG A 181 -1.23 -20.98 12.62
CA ARG A 181 -1.53 -21.29 11.21
C ARG A 181 -3.03 -21.45 11.04
N SER A 182 -3.64 -20.65 10.20
CA SER A 182 -5.06 -20.74 9.87
C SER A 182 -5.32 -21.80 8.79
N LYS A 183 -6.57 -22.01 8.44
CA LYS A 183 -6.99 -22.82 7.29
C LYS A 183 -8.12 -22.08 6.58
N GLU A 184 -8.05 -21.95 5.27
CA GLU A 184 -9.12 -21.45 4.44
C GLU A 184 -10.40 -22.28 4.61
N LEU A 185 -11.56 -21.64 4.66
CA LEU A 185 -12.84 -22.35 4.68
C LEU A 185 -13.05 -23.09 3.36
N PHE A 186 -13.35 -24.37 3.44
CA PHE A 186 -13.56 -25.28 2.31
C PHE A 186 -12.38 -25.36 1.33
N GLY A 187 -11.22 -24.85 1.72
CA GLY A 187 -9.99 -24.82 0.92
C GLY A 187 -8.77 -25.35 1.66
N GLY A 188 -7.60 -25.31 0.98
CA GLY A 188 -6.32 -25.80 1.51
C GLY A 188 -5.32 -24.69 1.86
N ARG A 189 -5.57 -23.44 1.45
CA ARG A 189 -4.69 -22.29 1.69
C ARG A 189 -4.73 -21.87 3.16
N HIS A 190 -3.72 -21.11 3.57
CA HIS A 190 -3.62 -20.66 4.95
C HIS A 190 -2.98 -19.27 5.08
N ASN A 191 -3.11 -18.71 6.27
CA ASN A 191 -2.28 -17.60 6.75
C ASN A 191 -1.52 -18.09 7.97
N HIS A 192 -0.33 -17.54 8.21
CA HIS A 192 0.37 -17.85 9.45
C HIS A 192 1.13 -16.65 10.02
N LEU A 193 1.24 -16.65 11.34
CA LEU A 193 2.23 -15.89 12.10
C LEU A 193 3.15 -16.92 12.73
N LEU A 194 4.42 -16.91 12.36
CA LEU A 194 5.41 -17.90 12.74
C LEU A 194 6.62 -17.24 13.37
N MET A 195 7.15 -17.89 14.40
CA MET A 195 8.46 -17.65 14.98
C MET A 195 9.28 -18.95 14.85
N ASP A 196 10.52 -18.82 14.41
CA ASP A 196 11.51 -19.90 14.31
C ASP A 196 12.66 -19.60 15.28
N ASP A 197 12.77 -20.39 16.33
CA ASP A 197 13.79 -20.23 17.38
C ASP A 197 15.01 -21.13 17.14
N THR A 198 15.25 -21.56 15.89
CA THR A 198 16.44 -22.32 15.54
C THR A 198 17.70 -21.51 15.87
N LYS A 199 18.63 -22.14 16.62
CA LYS A 199 19.86 -21.50 17.07
C LYS A 199 20.62 -20.83 15.92
N ASP A 200 21.00 -19.57 16.10
CA ASP A 200 21.73 -18.72 15.14
C ASP A 200 20.95 -18.47 13.82
N GLN A 201 19.66 -18.80 13.76
CA GLN A 201 18.82 -18.73 12.56
C GLN A 201 17.37 -18.32 12.89
N ILE A 202 17.23 -17.41 13.85
CA ILE A 202 15.91 -16.94 14.28
C ILE A 202 15.20 -16.17 13.18
N GLN A 203 13.90 -16.43 13.03
CA GLN A 203 13.04 -15.79 12.02
C GLN A 203 11.67 -15.47 12.60
N ALA A 204 11.08 -14.36 12.18
CA ALA A 204 9.65 -14.10 12.30
C ALA A 204 9.02 -13.95 10.91
N GLN A 205 7.85 -14.55 10.70
CA GLN A 205 7.15 -14.52 9.41
C GLN A 205 5.66 -14.28 9.61
N LEU A 206 5.12 -13.29 8.88
CA LEU A 206 3.70 -13.10 8.65
C LEU A 206 3.41 -13.40 7.19
N SER A 207 2.58 -14.38 6.91
CA SER A 207 2.37 -14.86 5.55
C SER A 207 0.92 -15.18 5.24
N SER A 208 0.54 -14.98 3.98
CA SER A 208 -0.72 -15.41 3.40
C SER A 208 -0.45 -16.13 2.08
N ASP A 209 -1.05 -17.29 1.88
CA ASP A 209 -0.99 -18.03 0.60
C ASP A 209 -1.68 -17.26 -0.54
N HIS A 210 -2.53 -16.27 -0.21
CA HIS A 210 -3.15 -15.42 -1.23
C HIS A 210 -2.10 -14.50 -1.85
N GLN A 211 -1.78 -14.72 -3.13
CA GLN A 211 -0.74 -14.01 -3.86
C GLN A 211 0.64 -14.07 -3.17
N ALA A 212 0.92 -15.15 -2.42
CA ALA A 212 2.19 -15.38 -1.71
C ALA A 212 2.70 -14.15 -0.94
N SER A 213 1.78 -13.40 -0.30
CA SER A 213 2.09 -12.15 0.39
C SER A 213 2.78 -12.42 1.72
N GLN A 214 3.95 -11.80 1.97
CA GLN A 214 4.77 -12.13 3.13
C GLN A 214 5.54 -10.92 3.66
N LEU A 215 5.69 -10.88 4.99
CA LEU A 215 6.71 -10.12 5.70
C LEU A 215 7.59 -11.11 6.46
N ASN A 216 8.86 -11.13 6.15
CA ASN A 216 9.86 -12.01 6.77
C ASN A 216 10.93 -11.17 7.43
N LEU A 217 11.40 -11.55 8.62
CA LEU A 217 12.39 -10.83 9.41
C LEU A 217 13.43 -11.81 9.96
N GLY A 218 14.71 -11.46 9.90
CA GLY A 218 15.81 -12.22 10.48
C GLY A 218 16.52 -13.13 9.50
N TYR A 219 16.74 -14.40 9.86
CA TYR A 219 17.34 -15.41 9.00
C TYR A 219 16.28 -16.05 8.11
N LEU A 220 16.18 -15.59 6.87
CA LEU A 220 15.05 -15.87 6.00
C LEU A 220 15.09 -17.30 5.44
N THR A 221 14.10 -18.11 5.82
CA THR A 221 13.81 -19.42 5.20
C THR A 221 12.37 -19.46 4.71
N GLY A 222 12.07 -20.34 3.76
CA GLY A 222 10.69 -20.60 3.36
C GLY A 222 10.01 -21.55 4.33
N VAL A 223 8.76 -21.28 4.71
CA VAL A 223 7.90 -22.22 5.48
C VAL A 223 6.54 -22.33 4.78
N PRO A 224 6.47 -22.96 3.60
CA PRO A 224 5.28 -22.93 2.76
C PRO A 224 4.16 -23.88 3.21
N ASP A 225 4.47 -24.93 3.95
CA ASP A 225 3.55 -26.03 4.22
C ASP A 225 3.75 -26.65 5.62
N HIS A 226 3.05 -27.77 5.87
CA HIS A 226 3.17 -28.55 7.10
C HIS A 226 4.58 -29.15 7.30
N ALA A 227 5.32 -29.46 6.22
CA ALA A 227 6.68 -30.00 6.34
C ALA A 227 7.64 -29.00 7.00
N GLY A 228 7.26 -27.74 7.06
CA GLY A 228 7.95 -26.70 7.81
C GLY A 228 9.05 -26.01 7.02
N ARG A 229 10.18 -25.83 7.66
CA ARG A 229 11.31 -25.06 7.19
C ARG A 229 11.96 -25.66 5.94
N LYS A 230 12.24 -24.79 4.95
CA LYS A 230 12.96 -25.10 3.70
C LYS A 230 14.33 -24.38 3.67
N ASP A 231 14.92 -24.29 2.48
CA ASP A 231 16.23 -23.71 2.27
C ASP A 231 16.32 -22.23 2.64
N ARG A 232 17.54 -21.78 2.94
CA ARG A 232 17.88 -20.39 3.21
C ARG A 232 17.60 -19.52 2.00
N ARG A 233 17.00 -18.34 2.23
CA ARG A 233 16.71 -17.32 1.22
C ARG A 233 17.55 -16.04 1.40
N GLY A 234 18.11 -15.80 2.59
CA GLY A 234 18.88 -14.60 2.92
C GLY A 234 18.80 -14.23 4.38
N GLU A 235 19.18 -12.98 4.69
CA GLU A 235 19.11 -12.39 6.03
C GLU A 235 18.60 -10.95 5.93
N GLY A 236 17.92 -10.44 6.95
CA GLY A 236 17.37 -9.11 7.01
C GLY A 236 15.84 -9.09 6.99
N PHE A 237 15.23 -8.30 6.12
CA PHE A 237 13.79 -8.33 5.92
C PHE A 237 13.41 -8.53 4.45
N ASP A 238 12.26 -9.15 4.22
CA ASP A 238 11.69 -9.36 2.88
C ASP A 238 10.18 -9.11 2.93
N LEU A 239 9.72 -8.04 2.28
CA LEU A 239 8.31 -7.72 2.08
C LEU A 239 7.96 -7.96 0.62
N ARG A 240 7.14 -8.96 0.34
CA ARG A 240 6.84 -9.37 -1.04
C ARG A 240 5.40 -9.85 -1.21
N THR A 241 4.95 -9.80 -2.45
CA THR A 241 3.68 -10.36 -2.92
C THR A 241 3.77 -10.62 -4.42
N ASP A 242 3.04 -11.62 -4.92
CA ASP A 242 2.83 -11.83 -6.36
C ASP A 242 1.68 -10.93 -6.89
N GLY A 243 0.96 -10.28 -6.00
CA GLY A 243 -0.06 -9.28 -6.31
C GLY A 243 0.51 -7.87 -6.41
N GLN A 244 -0.34 -6.88 -6.20
CA GLN A 244 0.04 -5.46 -6.22
C GLN A 244 0.47 -5.00 -4.83
N GLY A 245 1.56 -4.21 -4.77
CA GLY A 245 2.06 -3.60 -3.54
C GLY A 245 1.92 -2.09 -3.53
N ALA A 246 1.67 -1.50 -2.35
CA ALA A 246 1.69 -0.06 -2.13
C ALA A 246 2.33 0.25 -0.77
N ILE A 247 3.27 1.20 -0.76
CA ILE A 247 3.85 1.75 0.47
C ILE A 247 3.44 3.21 0.55
N ARG A 248 2.76 3.62 1.62
CA ARG A 248 2.24 4.98 1.78
C ARG A 248 2.58 5.50 3.17
N GLY A 249 3.21 6.68 3.20
CA GLY A 249 3.41 7.44 4.43
C GLY A 249 2.77 8.81 4.28
N GLY A 250 1.64 9.10 4.94
CA GLY A 250 0.91 10.36 4.81
C GLY A 250 1.70 11.60 5.23
N LYS A 251 2.77 11.42 6.01
CA LYS A 251 3.68 12.49 6.45
C LYS A 251 5.08 12.38 5.82
N GLY A 252 5.23 11.55 4.79
CA GLY A 252 6.47 11.33 4.07
C GLY A 252 7.01 9.91 4.18
N LEU A 253 7.98 9.60 3.34
CA LEU A 253 8.63 8.30 3.25
C LEU A 253 10.14 8.48 3.06
N PHE A 254 10.94 7.91 3.95
CA PHE A 254 12.39 7.85 3.81
C PHE A 254 12.85 6.44 3.52
N VAL A 255 13.56 6.26 2.41
CA VAL A 255 14.14 4.99 1.98
C VAL A 255 15.66 5.14 1.97
N THR A 256 16.35 4.39 2.81
CA THR A 256 17.80 4.53 2.94
C THR A 256 18.49 3.17 3.02
N ALA A 257 19.72 3.13 2.50
CA ALA A 257 20.68 2.03 2.69
C ALA A 257 21.72 2.36 3.79
N GLU A 258 21.54 3.45 4.52
CA GLU A 258 22.35 3.79 5.68
C GLU A 258 21.98 2.90 6.86
N GLY A 259 22.97 2.19 7.42
CA GLY A 259 22.76 1.29 8.54
C GLY A 259 22.74 2.03 9.88
N GLN A 260 21.75 1.69 10.73
CA GLN A 260 21.73 2.07 12.15
C GLN A 260 22.00 0.82 12.98
N VAL A 261 23.22 0.69 13.48
CA VAL A 261 23.64 -0.49 14.24
C VAL A 261 22.81 -0.64 15.50
N GLY A 262 22.23 -1.84 15.70
CA GLY A 262 21.39 -2.13 16.86
C GLY A 262 20.01 -1.45 16.85
N ALA A 263 19.59 -0.87 15.72
CA ALA A 263 18.33 -0.14 15.57
C ALA A 263 18.15 1.00 16.62
N ILE A 264 19.25 1.66 16.97
CA ILE A 264 19.29 2.76 17.94
C ILE A 264 19.19 4.09 17.20
N GLY A 265 18.40 5.03 17.72
CA GLY A 265 18.23 6.37 17.15
C GLY A 265 16.85 6.64 16.56
N GLY A 266 16.67 7.81 15.99
CA GLY A 266 15.42 8.21 15.35
C GLY A 266 15.19 7.46 14.02
N HIS A 267 14.00 6.96 13.78
CA HIS A 267 13.66 6.23 12.55
C HIS A 267 13.77 7.10 11.26
N LEU A 268 13.73 8.43 11.40
CA LEU A 268 13.93 9.40 10.31
C LEU A 268 15.31 10.10 10.38
N SER A 269 16.31 9.51 11.06
CA SER A 269 17.69 10.02 11.04
C SER A 269 18.20 10.08 9.60
N ARG A 270 18.70 11.26 9.17
CA ARG A 270 19.05 11.55 7.77
C ARG A 270 20.14 12.60 7.62
N ASP A 271 21.04 12.72 8.58
CA ASP A 271 22.07 13.77 8.61
C ASP A 271 22.96 13.74 7.36
N GLU A 272 23.35 12.55 6.89
CA GLU A 272 24.14 12.41 5.67
C GLU A 272 23.35 12.82 4.41
N PHE A 273 22.06 12.50 4.35
CA PHE A 273 21.19 12.94 3.25
C PHE A 273 21.08 14.46 3.23
N ILE A 274 20.89 15.12 4.37
CA ILE A 274 20.87 16.58 4.48
C ILE A 274 22.19 17.17 3.98
N ARG A 275 23.34 16.63 4.43
CA ARG A 275 24.64 17.09 3.96
C ARG A 275 24.83 16.98 2.45
N CYS A 276 24.33 15.88 1.85
CA CYS A 276 24.36 15.73 0.39
C CYS A 276 23.51 16.78 -0.32
N MET A 277 22.30 17.06 0.19
CA MET A 277 21.41 18.07 -0.37
C MET A 277 22.01 19.50 -0.27
N GLU A 278 22.64 19.82 0.84
CA GLU A 278 23.35 21.09 1.07
C GLU A 278 24.55 21.25 0.13
N ALA A 279 25.34 20.19 -0.02
CA ALA A 279 26.49 20.20 -0.93
C ALA A 279 26.07 20.34 -2.41
N ALA A 280 24.94 19.77 -2.80
CA ALA A 280 24.36 19.95 -4.13
C ALA A 280 23.89 21.37 -4.36
N LEU A 281 23.19 21.96 -3.39
CA LEU A 281 22.74 23.35 -3.43
C LEU A 281 23.91 24.33 -3.53
N GLU A 282 24.96 24.13 -2.73
CA GLU A 282 26.18 24.95 -2.76
C GLU A 282 26.87 24.88 -4.13
N ALA A 283 27.02 23.68 -4.69
CA ALA A 283 27.61 23.52 -6.01
C ALA A 283 26.78 24.19 -7.12
N ALA A 284 25.45 24.08 -7.07
CA ALA A 284 24.55 24.71 -8.01
C ALA A 284 24.64 26.26 -7.94
N LYS A 285 24.64 26.83 -6.73
CA LYS A 285 24.81 28.27 -6.51
C LYS A 285 26.15 28.78 -7.02
N ALA A 286 27.24 28.16 -6.60
CA ALA A 286 28.59 28.60 -6.97
C ALA A 286 28.82 28.62 -8.50
N LEU A 287 28.38 27.55 -9.20
CA LEU A 287 28.49 27.50 -10.66
C LEU A 287 27.47 28.40 -11.36
N GLY A 288 26.26 28.56 -10.84
CA GLY A 288 25.22 29.42 -11.37
C GLY A 288 25.60 30.89 -11.27
N ASP A 289 26.08 31.36 -10.11
CA ASP A 289 26.52 32.72 -9.86
C ASP A 289 27.75 33.07 -10.75
N TYR A 290 28.70 32.14 -10.84
CA TYR A 290 29.85 32.33 -11.71
C TYR A 290 29.44 32.41 -13.20
N GLY A 291 28.56 31.53 -13.65
CA GLY A 291 28.03 31.57 -15.02
C GLY A 291 27.30 32.88 -15.32
N HIS A 292 26.47 33.34 -14.40
CA HIS A 292 25.76 34.62 -14.54
C HIS A 292 26.71 35.83 -14.61
N ALA A 293 27.77 35.86 -13.79
CA ALA A 293 28.79 36.89 -13.85
C ALA A 293 29.55 36.95 -15.18
N HIS A 294 29.47 35.90 -16.00
CA HIS A 294 30.07 35.78 -17.33
C HIS A 294 29.00 35.73 -18.46
N GLU A 295 27.89 36.44 -18.29
CA GLU A 295 26.80 36.57 -19.28
C GLU A 295 26.05 35.22 -19.58
N GLY A 296 26.23 34.18 -18.74
CA GLY A 296 25.44 32.97 -18.78
C GLY A 296 24.02 33.19 -18.22
N LEU A 297 23.10 32.28 -18.52
CA LEU A 297 21.77 32.31 -17.92
C LEU A 297 21.87 32.11 -16.40
N ALA A 298 21.10 32.90 -15.64
CA ALA A 298 21.00 32.77 -14.21
C ALA A 298 20.37 31.41 -13.84
N ALA A 299 20.95 30.74 -12.85
CA ALA A 299 20.36 29.51 -12.28
C ALA A 299 19.37 29.91 -11.16
N ASP A 300 18.14 29.42 -11.24
CA ASP A 300 17.17 29.53 -10.14
C ASP A 300 17.40 28.39 -9.15
N THR A 301 18.02 28.70 -8.01
CA THR A 301 18.33 27.72 -6.95
C THR A 301 17.37 27.79 -5.77
N ASP A 302 16.38 28.67 -5.77
CA ASP A 302 15.42 28.84 -4.68
C ASP A 302 14.58 27.58 -4.43
N PRO A 303 14.04 26.89 -5.44
CA PRO A 303 13.28 25.66 -5.23
C PRO A 303 14.11 24.53 -4.61
N GLN A 304 15.38 24.42 -4.98
CA GLN A 304 16.30 23.46 -4.38
C GLN A 304 16.61 23.81 -2.91
N ALA A 305 16.73 25.10 -2.60
CA ALA A 305 16.91 25.58 -1.23
C ALA A 305 15.67 25.32 -0.35
N GLU A 306 14.47 25.52 -0.90
CA GLU A 306 13.21 25.19 -0.23
C GLU A 306 13.11 23.68 0.06
N LEU A 307 13.41 22.84 -0.91
CA LEU A 307 13.40 21.39 -0.74
C LEU A 307 14.42 20.93 0.32
N THR A 308 15.64 21.49 0.29
CA THR A 308 16.69 21.19 1.28
C THR A 308 16.25 21.57 2.69
N ARG A 309 15.61 22.73 2.85
CA ARG A 309 15.03 23.16 4.12
C ARG A 309 13.91 22.21 4.58
N ALA A 310 12.98 21.86 3.69
CA ALA A 310 11.89 20.94 3.98
C ALA A 310 12.40 19.54 4.42
N VAL A 311 13.47 19.04 3.81
CA VAL A 311 14.14 17.81 4.23
C VAL A 311 14.75 17.96 5.63
N ARG A 312 15.37 19.09 5.96
CA ARG A 312 15.93 19.36 7.28
C ARG A 312 14.84 19.44 8.37
N GLU A 313 13.73 20.09 8.07
CA GLU A 313 12.62 20.33 8.99
C GLU A 313 11.55 19.23 8.98
N TRP A 314 11.77 18.13 8.29
CA TRP A 314 10.77 17.10 8.01
C TRP A 314 10.13 16.48 9.27
N ASP A 315 10.91 16.28 10.34
CA ASP A 315 10.47 15.73 11.61
C ASP A 315 10.21 16.81 12.70
N ALA A 316 10.44 18.06 12.41
CA ALA A 316 10.07 19.16 13.30
C ALA A 316 8.56 19.40 13.38
N GLY A 317 7.78 18.68 12.61
CA GLY A 317 6.35 18.71 12.70
C GLY A 317 5.80 17.82 13.81
N ALA A 318 4.54 18.00 14.12
CA ALA A 318 3.72 17.51 15.23
C ALA A 318 3.80 16.01 15.59
N ASN A 319 4.60 15.21 14.93
CA ASN A 319 4.76 13.79 15.26
C ASN A 319 5.55 13.54 16.54
N ASN A 320 6.41 14.47 16.93
CA ASN A 320 7.32 14.32 18.07
C ASN A 320 7.01 15.28 19.23
N HIS A 321 6.13 16.26 19.06
CA HIS A 321 5.73 17.18 20.11
C HIS A 321 4.24 17.07 20.43
N LYS A 322 3.92 16.72 21.66
CA LYS A 322 2.54 16.67 22.18
C LYS A 322 1.84 18.03 22.13
N ASP A 323 2.58 19.10 21.96
CA ASP A 323 2.12 20.48 22.13
C ASP A 323 1.96 21.27 20.82
N ALA A 324 2.24 20.66 19.66
CA ALA A 324 2.05 21.27 18.33
C ALA A 324 1.22 20.37 17.40
N PRO A 325 -0.10 20.25 17.62
CA PRO A 325 -0.95 19.46 16.75
C PRO A 325 -1.15 20.17 15.40
N GLY A 326 -0.66 19.59 14.33
CA GLY A 326 -1.08 19.93 12.98
C GLY A 326 -0.04 20.48 12.01
N GLU A 327 1.10 20.96 12.44
CA GLU A 327 2.15 21.45 11.54
C GLU A 327 3.28 20.43 11.38
N GLY A 328 2.96 19.29 10.78
CA GLY A 328 3.94 18.32 10.34
C GLY A 328 4.70 18.84 9.14
N GLY A 329 5.99 18.49 9.01
CA GLY A 329 6.77 18.74 7.82
C GLY A 329 6.04 18.27 6.55
N GLN A 330 6.37 18.85 5.41
CA GLN A 330 5.71 18.51 4.15
C GLN A 330 5.89 17.03 3.81
N PRO A 331 4.90 16.34 3.21
CA PRO A 331 5.00 14.93 2.85
C PRO A 331 5.99 14.76 1.69
N LEU A 332 7.24 14.47 2.02
CA LEU A 332 8.34 14.25 1.08
C LEU A 332 8.60 12.75 0.87
N ILE A 333 9.20 12.42 -0.26
CA ILE A 333 9.87 11.13 -0.46
C ILE A 333 11.36 11.41 -0.58
N GLY A 334 12.14 10.97 0.41
CA GLY A 334 13.59 11.00 0.40
C GLY A 334 14.16 9.61 0.10
N ALA A 335 15.17 9.53 -0.75
CA ALA A 335 15.91 8.30 -1.01
C ALA A 335 17.41 8.58 -0.93
N TYR A 336 18.13 7.80 -0.14
CA TYR A 336 19.56 7.97 0.09
C TYR A 336 20.30 6.64 0.17
N ALA A 337 21.45 6.56 -0.46
CA ALA A 337 22.36 5.41 -0.36
C ALA A 337 23.82 5.88 -0.39
N PRO A 338 24.67 5.51 0.60
CA PRO A 338 26.06 5.94 0.67
C PRO A 338 26.93 5.41 -0.47
N ALA A 339 26.61 4.25 -1.06
CA ALA A 339 27.40 3.63 -2.13
C ALA A 339 26.88 3.93 -3.53
N GLY A 340 25.63 4.38 -3.68
CA GLY A 340 25.04 4.72 -4.98
C GLY A 340 23.61 4.24 -5.15
N MET A 341 22.94 4.80 -6.16
CA MET A 341 21.56 4.49 -6.53
C MET A 341 21.47 4.19 -8.02
N ALA A 342 20.69 3.17 -8.39
CA ALA A 342 20.42 2.81 -9.78
C ALA A 342 18.91 2.75 -10.02
N LEU A 343 18.46 3.43 -11.09
CA LEU A 343 17.09 3.32 -11.61
C LEU A 343 17.15 2.75 -13.02
N ALA A 344 16.52 1.61 -13.26
CA ALA A 344 16.54 0.93 -14.55
C ALA A 344 15.19 0.33 -14.88
N THR A 345 14.79 0.41 -16.16
CA THR A 345 13.60 -0.23 -16.71
C THR A 345 13.86 -0.69 -18.14
N PRO A 346 13.34 -1.85 -18.57
CA PRO A 346 13.45 -2.27 -19.96
C PRO A 346 12.51 -1.51 -20.93
N LYS A 347 11.65 -0.61 -20.42
CA LYS A 347 10.67 0.13 -21.23
C LYS A 347 10.90 1.64 -21.15
N ILE A 348 10.18 2.32 -20.29
CA ILE A 348 10.12 3.79 -20.24
C ILE A 348 10.36 4.27 -18.81
N LEU A 349 11.25 5.24 -18.65
CA LEU A 349 11.41 6.03 -17.45
C LEU A 349 10.97 7.48 -17.76
N THR A 350 9.95 7.97 -17.08
CA THR A 350 9.47 9.35 -17.22
C THR A 350 9.65 10.08 -15.91
N THR A 351 10.29 11.25 -15.96
CA THR A 351 10.41 12.18 -14.83
C THR A 351 9.62 13.45 -15.14
N TYR A 352 8.72 13.84 -14.24
CA TYR A 352 7.91 15.05 -14.34
C TYR A 352 7.85 15.76 -13.00
N ALA A 353 8.03 17.07 -13.01
CA ALA A 353 7.79 17.95 -11.89
C ALA A 353 6.93 19.14 -12.32
N GLY A 354 5.98 19.54 -11.48
CA GLY A 354 5.11 20.70 -11.75
C GLY A 354 5.84 22.05 -11.73
N LYS A 355 7.05 22.09 -11.15
CA LYS A 355 7.88 23.29 -11.10
C LYS A 355 9.27 23.04 -11.69
N HIS A 356 10.19 22.42 -10.97
CA HIS A 356 11.60 22.29 -11.34
C HIS A 356 12.08 20.84 -11.28
N ILE A 357 13.03 20.49 -12.13
CA ILE A 357 13.85 19.27 -12.05
C ILE A 357 15.30 19.72 -12.02
N ASP A 358 15.94 19.57 -10.87
CA ASP A 358 17.36 19.89 -10.68
C ASP A 358 18.19 18.62 -10.68
N THR A 359 19.25 18.61 -11.48
CA THR A 359 20.25 17.54 -11.55
C THR A 359 21.62 18.13 -11.31
N VAL A 360 22.26 17.75 -10.20
CA VAL A 360 23.55 18.29 -9.78
C VAL A 360 24.52 17.14 -9.51
N SER A 361 25.74 17.23 -10.03
CA SER A 361 26.84 16.33 -9.71
C SER A 361 28.12 17.10 -9.42
N ARG A 362 28.92 16.66 -8.45
CA ARG A 362 30.20 17.32 -8.12
C ARG A 362 31.29 17.08 -9.15
N LEU A 363 31.22 16.01 -9.93
CA LEU A 363 32.24 15.63 -10.90
C LEU A 363 31.67 15.67 -12.32
N ASN A 364 31.03 14.62 -12.76
CA ASN A 364 30.59 14.47 -14.15
C ASN A 364 29.09 14.16 -14.22
N GLN A 365 28.44 14.77 -15.19
CA GLN A 365 27.10 14.40 -15.62
C GLN A 365 27.17 13.94 -17.07
N GLN A 366 26.72 12.74 -17.37
CA GLN A 366 26.75 12.13 -18.70
C GLN A 366 25.34 11.79 -19.15
N MET A 367 24.99 12.19 -20.37
CA MET A 367 23.74 11.83 -21.02
C MET A 367 24.04 11.18 -22.36
N THR A 368 23.57 9.96 -22.58
CA THR A 368 23.77 9.20 -23.81
C THR A 368 22.44 8.68 -24.32
N ALA A 369 22.14 8.92 -25.59
CA ALA A 369 20.97 8.41 -26.27
C ALA A 369 21.39 7.57 -27.48
N GLY A 370 20.83 6.38 -27.65
CA GLY A 370 21.14 5.51 -28.79
C GLY A 370 20.63 6.01 -30.15
N GLN A 371 19.62 6.90 -30.13
CA GLN A 371 19.06 7.46 -31.36
C GLN A 371 19.06 8.99 -31.33
N GLN A 372 18.23 9.61 -30.49
CA GLN A 372 18.05 11.04 -30.47
C GLN A 372 18.12 11.59 -29.04
N PHE A 373 18.78 12.71 -28.88
CA PHE A 373 18.75 13.53 -27.69
C PHE A 373 18.14 14.88 -28.06
N VAL A 374 16.95 15.18 -27.53
CA VAL A 374 16.18 16.37 -27.87
C VAL A 374 16.05 17.26 -26.64
N VAL A 375 16.42 18.54 -26.76
CA VAL A 375 16.27 19.55 -25.71
C VAL A 375 15.37 20.66 -26.23
N ASN A 376 14.23 20.89 -25.58
CA ASN A 376 13.31 21.97 -25.90
C ASN A 376 13.09 22.82 -24.64
N ALA A 377 13.22 24.12 -24.75
CA ALA A 377 12.94 25.08 -23.68
C ALA A 377 11.99 26.16 -24.17
N GLY A 378 11.05 26.60 -23.32
CA GLY A 378 10.10 27.63 -23.64
C GLY A 378 10.71 29.05 -23.71
N GLN A 379 11.79 29.28 -22.97
CA GLN A 379 12.44 30.61 -22.90
C GLN A 379 13.89 30.59 -23.39
N GLY A 380 14.78 29.81 -22.76
CA GLY A 380 16.19 29.85 -23.10
C GLY A 380 16.90 28.52 -22.79
N ILE A 381 18.01 28.29 -23.48
CA ILE A 381 18.95 27.19 -23.23
C ILE A 381 20.32 27.83 -23.07
N GLY A 382 20.96 27.64 -21.91
CA GLY A 382 22.30 28.12 -21.63
C GLY A 382 23.29 26.95 -21.56
N PHE A 383 24.45 27.12 -22.22
CA PHE A 383 25.60 26.22 -22.09
C PHE A 383 26.79 27.07 -21.63
N PHE A 384 27.30 26.78 -20.46
CA PHE A 384 28.43 27.49 -19.88
C PHE A 384 29.49 26.49 -19.41
N ALA A 385 30.76 26.70 -19.87
CA ALA A 385 31.91 25.92 -19.42
C ALA A 385 32.90 26.85 -18.72
N HIS A 386 33.13 26.66 -17.40
CA HIS A 386 34.02 27.51 -16.61
C HIS A 386 35.50 27.36 -17.05
N SER A 387 35.99 26.14 -17.23
CA SER A 387 37.39 25.87 -17.57
C SER A 387 37.50 24.68 -18.52
N GLY A 388 37.31 24.89 -19.77
CA GLY A 388 37.34 23.79 -20.74
C GLY A 388 36.68 24.21 -22.03
N GLU A 389 36.46 23.28 -22.92
CA GLU A 389 35.92 23.54 -24.25
C GLU A 389 34.42 23.22 -24.32
N LEU A 390 33.67 24.05 -25.03
CA LEU A 390 32.34 23.69 -25.51
C LEU A 390 32.46 23.18 -26.94
N ARG A 391 32.19 21.90 -27.18
CA ARG A 391 32.27 21.25 -28.49
C ARG A 391 30.92 20.86 -29.03
N GLY A 392 30.60 21.30 -30.25
CA GLY A 392 29.49 20.82 -31.06
C GLY A 392 30.01 20.15 -32.33
N ILE A 393 29.87 18.83 -32.47
CA ILE A 393 30.40 18.08 -33.62
C ILE A 393 29.28 17.24 -34.23
N ALA A 394 29.03 17.40 -35.53
CA ALA A 394 28.19 16.51 -36.33
C ALA A 394 29.11 15.67 -37.22
N HIS A 395 29.17 14.33 -37.00
CA HIS A 395 30.09 13.44 -37.75
C HIS A 395 29.65 13.21 -39.20
N GLN A 396 28.37 12.95 -39.46
CA GLN A 396 27.87 12.65 -40.80
C GLN A 396 26.77 13.59 -41.29
N GLY A 397 26.29 14.45 -40.44
CA GLY A 397 25.22 15.41 -40.76
C GLY A 397 25.68 16.84 -40.67
N ASN A 398 24.76 17.77 -40.89
CA ASN A 398 25.04 19.20 -40.80
C ASN A 398 24.96 19.67 -39.34
N LEU A 399 25.83 20.61 -38.95
CA LEU A 399 25.65 21.45 -37.79
C LEU A 399 24.89 22.69 -38.22
N LEU A 400 23.61 22.82 -37.84
CA LEU A 400 22.79 23.98 -38.17
C LEU A 400 22.66 24.91 -36.96
N LEU A 401 23.14 26.15 -37.10
CA LEU A 401 22.94 27.23 -36.14
C LEU A 401 22.04 28.27 -36.76
N GLN A 402 20.86 28.53 -36.20
CA GLN A 402 19.86 29.39 -36.81
C GLN A 402 19.15 30.26 -35.77
N ALA A 403 19.18 31.58 -35.94
CA ALA A 403 18.34 32.50 -35.22
C ALA A 403 17.27 33.07 -36.18
N GLN A 404 15.99 32.66 -35.96
CA GLN A 404 14.92 33.00 -36.91
C GLN A 404 14.42 34.45 -36.83
N LYS A 405 14.43 35.05 -35.63
CA LYS A 405 13.92 36.42 -35.40
C LYS A 405 14.99 37.39 -34.90
N SER A 406 16.19 36.96 -34.59
CA SER A 406 17.25 37.80 -34.02
C SER A 406 18.63 37.47 -34.61
N ASN A 407 19.73 37.80 -33.94
CA ASN A 407 21.09 37.69 -34.40
C ASN A 407 21.75 36.37 -34.02
N ILE A 408 22.75 35.95 -34.78
CA ILE A 408 23.80 35.04 -34.36
C ILE A 408 25.05 35.88 -34.09
N GLU A 409 25.57 35.85 -32.87
CA GLU A 409 26.76 36.57 -32.47
C GLU A 409 27.86 35.59 -32.12
N ALA A 410 29.04 35.73 -32.70
CA ALA A 410 30.21 34.91 -32.45
C ALA A 410 31.37 35.79 -32.06
N ASN A 411 31.71 35.86 -30.78
CA ASN A 411 32.74 36.72 -30.23
C ASN A 411 33.89 35.88 -29.66
N ALA A 412 35.10 36.24 -29.95
CA ALA A 412 36.31 35.59 -29.41
C ALA A 412 37.35 36.67 -29.02
N ARG A 413 37.97 36.47 -27.86
CA ARG A 413 39.07 37.35 -27.44
C ARG A 413 40.32 37.24 -28.35
N GLN A 414 40.56 36.06 -28.95
CA GLN A 414 41.68 35.85 -29.82
C GLN A 414 41.23 35.74 -31.28
N ASN A 415 40.99 34.56 -31.79
CA ASN A 415 40.70 34.35 -33.20
C ASN A 415 39.33 33.69 -33.41
N VAL A 416 38.62 34.08 -34.45
CA VAL A 416 37.53 33.30 -35.04
C VAL A 416 38.06 32.69 -36.35
N VAL A 417 38.12 31.37 -36.43
CA VAL A 417 38.61 30.68 -37.63
C VAL A 417 37.43 29.96 -38.28
N VAL A 418 37.17 30.24 -39.53
CA VAL A 418 36.16 29.60 -40.37
C VAL A 418 36.84 28.94 -41.56
N THR A 419 36.73 27.65 -41.72
CA THR A 419 37.42 26.88 -42.79
C THR A 419 36.45 25.90 -43.44
N ALA A 420 36.44 25.84 -44.78
CA ALA A 420 35.82 24.77 -45.55
C ALA A 420 36.91 24.04 -46.30
N THR A 421 37.14 22.73 -46.03
CA THR A 421 38.25 21.97 -46.59
C THR A 421 38.03 21.65 -48.07
N ASP A 422 36.86 21.10 -48.40
CA ASP A 422 36.54 20.63 -49.77
C ASP A 422 35.40 21.43 -50.43
N GLY A 423 34.96 22.50 -49.83
CA GLY A 423 33.83 23.29 -50.30
C GLY A 423 34.08 24.80 -50.24
N ASN A 424 33.04 25.56 -50.36
CA ASN A 424 33.08 27.03 -50.38
C ASN A 424 32.61 27.63 -49.06
N ILE A 425 33.15 28.77 -48.66
CA ILE A 425 32.60 29.67 -47.67
C ILE A 425 31.72 30.67 -48.41
N VAL A 426 30.39 30.65 -48.18
CA VAL A 426 29.42 31.53 -48.82
C VAL A 426 28.87 32.48 -47.78
N LEU A 427 29.08 33.77 -47.96
CA LEU A 427 28.57 34.82 -47.07
C LEU A 427 27.57 35.68 -47.86
N ASN A 428 26.28 35.57 -47.53
CA ASN A 428 25.19 36.33 -48.16
C ASN A 428 24.54 37.28 -47.16
N ALA A 429 24.32 38.52 -47.50
CA ALA A 429 23.64 39.47 -46.66
C ALA A 429 22.56 40.23 -47.46
N GLY A 430 21.35 40.37 -46.87
CA GLY A 430 20.24 41.06 -47.52
C GLY A 430 20.46 42.59 -47.70
N LYS A 431 21.30 43.19 -46.85
CA LYS A 431 21.58 44.62 -46.91
C LYS A 431 23.05 44.93 -47.20
N SER A 432 23.96 44.51 -46.35
CA SER A 432 25.39 44.75 -46.52
C SER A 432 26.24 43.70 -45.81
N LEU A 433 27.41 43.41 -46.36
CA LEU A 433 28.48 42.64 -45.75
C LEU A 433 29.65 43.59 -45.47
N SER A 434 30.16 43.60 -44.25
CA SER A 434 31.32 44.42 -43.87
C SER A 434 32.40 43.56 -43.24
N LEU A 435 33.65 43.64 -43.74
CA LEU A 435 34.83 43.04 -43.19
C LEU A 435 35.77 44.18 -42.82
N MET A 436 36.02 44.42 -41.53
CA MET A 436 36.73 45.63 -41.07
C MET A 436 37.72 45.27 -39.96
N THR A 437 38.83 45.97 -39.90
CA THR A 437 39.80 45.97 -38.83
C THR A 437 39.69 47.21 -37.94
N ALA A 438 40.21 47.18 -36.73
CA ALA A 438 40.09 48.28 -35.76
C ALA A 438 40.85 49.58 -36.26
N ASP A 439 41.82 49.41 -37.08
CA ASP A 439 42.59 50.56 -37.70
C ASP A 439 41.94 51.16 -38.95
N GLY A 440 40.71 50.71 -39.28
CA GLY A 440 39.86 51.29 -40.29
C GLY A 440 40.06 50.78 -41.73
N ALA A 441 40.87 49.73 -41.92
CA ALA A 441 40.92 49.02 -43.19
C ALA A 441 39.77 48.03 -43.33
N GLY A 442 39.17 47.90 -44.53
CA GLY A 442 38.06 47.01 -44.71
C GLY A 442 37.45 46.96 -46.10
N ILE A 443 36.50 46.00 -46.25
CA ILE A 443 35.68 45.83 -47.45
C ILE A 443 34.23 45.90 -47.03
N ARG A 444 33.43 46.77 -47.67
CA ARG A 444 31.99 46.80 -47.50
C ARG A 444 31.30 46.50 -48.82
N ILE A 445 30.38 45.60 -48.83
CA ILE A 445 29.55 45.18 -49.97
C ILE A 445 28.12 45.56 -49.64
N GLY A 446 27.48 46.42 -50.40
CA GLY A 446 26.09 46.82 -50.16
C GLY A 446 25.66 48.01 -51.06
N GLY A 447 24.34 48.16 -51.24
CA GLY A 447 23.79 49.24 -52.11
C GLY A 447 24.22 49.16 -53.58
N GLY A 448 24.51 47.91 -54.06
CA GLY A 448 24.95 47.66 -55.44
C GLY A 448 26.39 48.04 -55.74
N LYS A 449 27.25 48.26 -54.72
CA LYS A 449 28.66 48.57 -54.86
C LYS A 449 29.56 47.91 -53.87
N VAL A 450 30.84 47.85 -54.17
CA VAL A 450 31.92 47.38 -53.28
C VAL A 450 32.81 48.57 -52.91
N ASP A 451 32.84 48.93 -51.64
CA ASP A 451 33.73 49.96 -51.13
C ASP A 451 34.92 49.34 -50.46
N ILE A 452 36.16 49.71 -50.83
CA ILE A 452 37.40 49.25 -50.24
C ILE A 452 38.06 50.41 -49.52
N TYR A 453 38.34 50.27 -48.24
CA TYR A 453 38.92 51.22 -47.34
C TYR A 453 40.37 50.84 -46.99
N GLY A 454 41.32 51.76 -47.13
CA GLY A 454 42.71 51.47 -46.73
C GLY A 454 43.39 52.81 -46.37
N PRO A 455 43.34 53.25 -45.09
CA PRO A 455 43.94 54.56 -44.68
C PRO A 455 45.42 54.65 -45.00
N GLY A 456 46.14 53.53 -45.04
CA GLY A 456 47.57 53.49 -45.43
C GLY A 456 47.83 53.13 -46.90
N GLY A 457 46.78 52.94 -47.72
CA GLY A 457 46.89 52.58 -49.14
C GLY A 457 46.29 51.18 -49.45
N ILE A 458 46.13 50.90 -50.75
CA ILE A 458 45.64 49.60 -51.27
C ILE A 458 46.74 49.00 -52.13
N LEU A 459 47.18 47.79 -51.81
CA LEU A 459 48.17 47.08 -52.59
C LEU A 459 47.51 45.89 -53.28
N LEU A 460 47.60 45.82 -54.61
CA LEU A 460 47.10 44.70 -55.41
C LEU A 460 48.26 43.94 -55.96
N HIS A 461 48.38 42.66 -55.55
CA HIS A 461 49.38 41.72 -56.08
C HIS A 461 48.67 40.81 -57.10
N THR A 462 48.78 41.11 -58.36
CA THR A 462 48.15 40.36 -59.44
C THR A 462 49.03 40.38 -60.68
N SER A 463 48.97 39.31 -61.51
CA SER A 463 49.60 39.27 -62.81
C SER A 463 48.80 40.02 -63.88
N ASP A 464 47.52 40.27 -63.64
CA ASP A 464 46.60 40.90 -64.57
C ASP A 464 45.50 41.60 -63.82
N PHE A 465 44.99 42.75 -64.33
CA PHE A 465 43.96 43.58 -63.74
C PHE A 465 43.00 44.15 -64.81
N ASP A 466 41.85 43.47 -65.00
CA ASP A 466 40.83 43.90 -65.96
C ASP A 466 39.67 44.58 -65.28
N ILE A 467 39.22 45.68 -65.87
CA ILE A 467 37.95 46.38 -65.53
C ILE A 467 36.95 46.06 -66.64
N VAL A 468 35.97 45.22 -66.35
CA VAL A 468 34.89 44.85 -67.28
C VAL A 468 33.60 45.61 -66.95
N GLY A 469 32.64 45.64 -67.85
CA GLY A 469 31.34 46.29 -67.64
C GLY A 469 30.54 45.77 -66.47
N PRO A 470 29.50 46.48 -65.99
CA PRO A 470 28.72 46.10 -64.81
C PRO A 470 27.99 44.75 -65.02
N SER A 471 28.08 43.91 -64.02
CA SER A 471 27.28 42.63 -63.94
C SER A 471 26.77 42.44 -62.51
N SER A 472 25.75 41.62 -62.33
CA SER A 472 25.21 41.31 -61.03
C SER A 472 25.20 39.79 -60.78
N LEU A 473 25.50 39.41 -59.52
CA LEU A 473 25.42 38.02 -59.04
C LEU A 473 24.44 37.96 -57.86
N ASN A 474 23.40 37.13 -57.95
CA ASN A 474 22.41 36.96 -56.91
C ASN A 474 22.63 35.67 -56.17
N GLY A 475 22.76 35.70 -54.83
CA GLY A 475 22.81 34.55 -53.97
C GLY A 475 21.46 34.30 -53.28
N PRO A 476 20.99 33.06 -53.16
CA PRO A 476 19.76 32.74 -52.45
C PRO A 476 19.92 33.01 -50.93
N LEU A 477 18.90 33.61 -50.33
CA LEU A 477 18.80 33.75 -48.88
C LEU A 477 17.81 32.74 -48.33
N PRO A 478 18.07 32.15 -47.15
CA PRO A 478 17.13 31.24 -46.50
C PRO A 478 15.83 31.98 -46.15
N GLN A 479 14.71 31.28 -46.37
CA GLN A 479 13.38 31.72 -45.91
C GLN A 479 13.01 30.94 -44.66
N PHE A 480 12.56 31.63 -43.63
CA PHE A 480 12.11 31.02 -42.40
C PHE A 480 10.57 30.97 -42.40
N SER A 481 10.02 29.77 -42.11
CA SER A 481 8.59 29.67 -41.88
C SER A 481 8.20 30.41 -40.60
N GLN A 482 7.16 31.20 -40.65
CA GLN A 482 6.56 31.77 -39.46
C GLN A 482 5.86 30.63 -38.71
N GLY A 483 6.44 30.18 -37.60
CA GLY A 483 5.83 29.19 -36.71
C GLY A 483 4.74 29.85 -35.87
N ASP A 484 3.52 29.29 -35.94
CA ASP A 484 2.43 29.62 -35.04
C ASP A 484 2.39 28.52 -33.95
N ALA A 485 2.61 28.90 -32.68
CA ALA A 485 2.49 28.00 -31.55
C ALA A 485 1.04 27.78 -31.12
N GLY A 486 0.10 27.89 -32.05
CA GLY A 486 -1.32 27.72 -31.81
C GLY A 486 -1.68 26.31 -31.38
N ARG A 487 -2.49 26.18 -30.33
CA ARG A 487 -2.99 24.90 -29.78
C ARG A 487 -4.50 24.84 -29.91
N LYS A 488 -4.97 23.62 -30.22
CA LYS A 488 -6.37 23.21 -30.07
C LYS A 488 -6.47 22.17 -28.96
N PHE A 489 -7.55 22.20 -28.23
CA PHE A 489 -7.85 21.22 -27.19
C PHE A 489 -9.05 20.39 -27.62
N LEU A 490 -8.95 19.07 -27.48
CA LEU A 490 -10.03 18.14 -27.73
C LEU A 490 -10.67 17.74 -26.38
N LEU A 491 -11.93 18.12 -26.20
CA LEU A 491 -12.71 17.76 -25.03
C LEU A 491 -13.32 16.38 -25.22
N LYS A 492 -13.06 15.49 -24.27
CA LYS A 492 -13.62 14.14 -24.22
C LYS A 492 -14.33 13.90 -22.90
N ALA A 493 -15.41 13.13 -22.87
CA ALA A 493 -16.15 12.78 -21.67
C ALA A 493 -16.47 11.28 -21.59
N GLY A 494 -16.56 10.78 -20.35
CA GLY A 494 -16.87 9.40 -19.98
C GLY A 494 -15.74 8.40 -20.24
N GLU A 495 -15.91 7.17 -19.76
CA GLU A 495 -14.94 6.08 -19.91
C GLU A 495 -14.64 5.71 -21.37
N LEU A 496 -15.53 6.06 -22.30
CA LEU A 496 -15.39 5.81 -23.72
C LEU A 496 -14.72 6.95 -24.49
N GLU A 497 -14.18 7.95 -23.80
CA GLU A 497 -13.46 9.10 -24.39
C GLU A 497 -14.19 9.77 -25.56
N ARG A 498 -15.50 9.89 -25.52
CA ARG A 498 -16.27 10.48 -26.63
C ARG A 498 -16.08 12.00 -26.71
N PRO A 499 -15.89 12.57 -27.92
CA PRO A 499 -15.84 14.01 -28.09
C PRO A 499 -17.08 14.71 -27.55
N VAL A 500 -16.90 15.86 -26.91
CA VAL A 500 -18.01 16.66 -26.37
C VAL A 500 -18.25 17.87 -27.25
N PRO A 501 -19.23 17.86 -28.16
CA PRO A 501 -19.56 19.00 -28.99
C PRO A 501 -20.38 20.04 -28.22
N ASN A 502 -20.31 21.29 -28.67
CA ASN A 502 -21.07 22.41 -28.13
C ASN A 502 -20.86 22.68 -26.62
N ALA A 503 -19.70 22.29 -26.07
CA ALA A 503 -19.36 22.58 -24.69
C ALA A 503 -18.76 23.98 -24.58
N PRO A 504 -19.30 24.86 -23.75
CA PRO A 504 -18.71 26.18 -23.50
C PRO A 504 -17.35 26.02 -22.79
N TYR A 505 -16.35 26.77 -23.25
CA TYR A 505 -15.02 26.73 -22.64
C TYR A 505 -14.42 28.12 -22.52
N GLN A 506 -13.48 28.27 -21.61
CA GLN A 506 -12.55 29.38 -21.48
C GLN A 506 -11.10 28.87 -21.49
N ILE A 507 -10.26 29.41 -22.36
CA ILE A 507 -8.82 29.20 -22.37
C ILE A 507 -8.18 30.44 -21.75
N VAL A 508 -7.58 30.26 -20.57
CA VAL A 508 -6.85 31.35 -19.88
C VAL A 508 -5.38 31.18 -20.18
N LYS A 509 -4.78 32.22 -20.80
CA LYS A 509 -3.35 32.28 -21.14
C LYS A 509 -2.52 32.75 -19.95
N ALA A 510 -1.21 32.59 -20.03
CA ALA A 510 -0.28 33.00 -18.97
C ALA A 510 -0.27 34.51 -18.73
N ASP A 511 -0.56 35.32 -19.75
CA ASP A 511 -0.72 36.76 -19.66
C ASP A 511 -2.06 37.24 -19.04
N GLY A 512 -2.92 36.28 -18.65
CA GLY A 512 -4.25 36.52 -18.11
C GLY A 512 -5.32 36.78 -19.16
N SER A 513 -4.99 36.81 -20.45
CA SER A 513 -6.00 36.91 -21.52
C SER A 513 -6.84 35.66 -21.61
N VAL A 514 -8.13 35.83 -21.95
CA VAL A 514 -9.12 34.76 -21.98
C VAL A 514 -9.69 34.61 -23.38
N VAL A 515 -9.68 33.39 -23.90
CA VAL A 515 -10.37 33.02 -25.14
C VAL A 515 -11.59 32.19 -24.81
N GLU A 516 -12.76 32.69 -25.11
CA GLU A 516 -14.03 31.95 -24.87
C GLU A 516 -14.58 31.38 -26.17
N GLY A 517 -15.27 30.29 -26.07
CA GLY A 517 -15.90 29.64 -27.22
C GLY A 517 -16.74 28.44 -26.86
N VAL A 518 -17.20 27.75 -27.89
CA VAL A 518 -17.93 26.46 -27.79
C VAL A 518 -17.21 25.48 -28.68
N THR A 519 -17.07 24.23 -28.22
CA THR A 519 -16.41 23.18 -29.01
C THR A 519 -17.21 22.86 -30.28
N ASN A 520 -16.49 22.54 -31.35
CA ASN A 520 -17.07 22.12 -32.61
C ASN A 520 -17.69 20.71 -32.54
N ALA A 521 -18.22 20.20 -33.64
CA ALA A 521 -18.82 18.87 -33.73
C ALA A 521 -17.85 17.72 -33.41
N ALA A 522 -16.55 17.94 -33.54
CA ALA A 522 -15.48 16.99 -33.17
C ALA A 522 -15.02 17.14 -31.71
N GLY A 523 -15.63 18.03 -30.92
CA GLY A 523 -15.24 18.32 -29.54
C GLY A 523 -13.99 19.20 -29.40
N GLU A 524 -13.53 19.87 -30.48
CA GLU A 524 -12.34 20.71 -30.47
C GLU A 524 -12.66 22.16 -30.13
N THR A 525 -11.76 22.81 -29.41
CA THR A 525 -11.78 24.28 -29.20
C THR A 525 -11.31 25.02 -30.44
N ALA A 526 -11.55 26.30 -30.52
CA ALA A 526 -10.84 27.16 -31.47
C ALA A 526 -9.33 27.11 -31.22
N GLN A 527 -8.55 27.38 -32.26
CA GLN A 527 -7.10 27.46 -32.13
C GLN A 527 -6.74 28.72 -31.31
N SER A 528 -6.08 28.51 -30.18
CA SER A 528 -5.52 29.62 -29.40
C SER A 528 -4.13 29.90 -29.95
N ALA A 529 -4.00 30.98 -30.71
CA ALA A 529 -2.72 31.47 -31.24
C ALA A 529 -1.87 32.07 -30.11
N SER A 530 -0.59 31.70 -30.05
CA SER A 530 0.41 32.32 -29.19
C SER A 530 1.76 32.29 -29.89
N ASP A 531 2.52 33.36 -29.75
CA ASP A 531 3.90 33.44 -30.26
C ASP A 531 4.90 32.63 -29.42
N LEU A 532 4.49 32.24 -28.21
CA LEU A 532 5.28 31.43 -27.25
C LEU A 532 4.52 30.21 -26.82
N ILE A 533 5.25 29.16 -26.44
CA ILE A 533 4.68 27.97 -25.76
C ILE A 533 4.41 28.37 -24.31
N GLU A 534 3.19 28.77 -24.02
CA GLU A 534 2.74 29.17 -22.69
C GLU A 534 1.94 28.06 -22.00
N ALA A 535 1.95 28.04 -20.66
CA ALA A 535 1.00 27.27 -19.90
C ALA A 535 -0.39 27.89 -20.04
N VAL A 536 -1.37 27.13 -20.50
CA VAL A 536 -2.76 27.56 -20.59
C VAL A 536 -3.64 26.69 -19.73
N SER A 537 -4.60 27.28 -19.04
CA SER A 537 -5.63 26.50 -18.34
C SER A 537 -6.94 26.54 -19.14
N VAL A 538 -7.56 25.38 -19.31
CA VAL A 538 -8.86 25.25 -19.99
C VAL A 538 -9.93 25.00 -18.95
N LYS A 539 -10.87 25.92 -18.81
CA LYS A 539 -12.06 25.77 -17.98
C LYS A 539 -13.23 25.35 -18.86
N ILE A 540 -13.95 24.33 -18.44
CA ILE A 540 -15.11 23.79 -19.14
C ILE A 540 -16.34 24.07 -18.28
N PHE A 541 -17.39 24.57 -18.91
CA PHE A 541 -18.65 24.82 -18.23
C PHE A 541 -19.68 23.76 -18.65
N ALA A 542 -20.48 23.29 -17.69
CA ALA A 542 -21.61 22.43 -18.04
C ALA A 542 -22.59 23.21 -18.96
N PRO A 543 -23.07 22.62 -20.05
CA PRO A 543 -24.11 23.26 -20.86
C PRO A 543 -25.31 23.54 -19.96
N LYS A 544 -25.83 24.77 -19.97
CA LYS A 544 -27.09 25.10 -19.32
C LYS A 544 -28.16 24.25 -19.97
N LEU A 545 -28.69 23.30 -19.24
CA LEU A 545 -29.94 22.60 -19.60
C LEU A 545 -31.07 23.62 -19.50
N TYR A 546 -31.61 24.04 -20.63
CA TYR A 546 -32.89 24.75 -20.73
C TYR A 546 -34.01 23.72 -20.76
#